data_495b7a48615a92f191653bb1eeecfeb7
#
_entry.id   495b7a48615a92f191653bb1eeecfeb7
#
_cell.length_a   1.000
_cell.length_b   1.000
_cell.length_c   1.000
_cell.angle_alpha   90.00
_cell.angle_beta   90.00
_cell.angle_gamma   90.00
#
_symmetry.space_group_name_H-M   'P 1'
#
loop_
_entity.id
_entity.type
_entity.pdbx_description
1 polymer ?
#
loop_
_entity_poly.entity_id
_entity_poly.type
_entity_poly.pdbx_seq_one_letter_code
_entity_poly.pdbx_strand_id
1 'polypeptide(L)'
;MPTPFDALVIGGGVSGLSTAYFLRSELSSQGHQPRPGLKLFEGAERLGGTLGSEEVEGFLFERGPNGMLDNAPGTLELITALGLDEKRFEARPRSLNRFLMRRGKLCPLPRSPRAFLSSSLLSLRGRLGLLLEPFRSRGRSVADESIAEFGRRRLGQEAVDVLLDPMVTGIYAGDVESLSMRSCFPRMSALEREHGSLVKGMIRSRKKKSAAGGGSSPFSATLQSFEGGLETFSRALCAEIGDRAETGRRAESVSPCAGGWRVSFADGAEEEARALVLALPAHRAAGLFTGSHPGLSKELASISYSSVAVACLGY
;
A
#
# COMPACT_ATOMS: atom_id res chain seq x y z
N MET A 1 -11.62 -32.33 22.16
CA MET A 1 -11.05 -31.50 21.10
C MET A 1 -10.95 -30.08 21.64
N PRO A 2 -9.86 -29.35 21.43
CA PRO A 2 -9.80 -27.95 21.84
C PRO A 2 -10.91 -27.15 21.13
N THR A 3 -11.47 -26.18 21.82
CA THR A 3 -12.52 -25.31 21.25
C THR A 3 -11.88 -24.44 20.16
N PRO A 4 -12.38 -24.45 18.91
CA PRO A 4 -11.80 -23.64 17.84
C PRO A 4 -11.89 -22.14 18.16
N PHE A 5 -10.89 -21.38 17.71
CA PHE A 5 -10.92 -19.93 17.74
C PHE A 5 -12.07 -19.37 16.88
N ASP A 6 -12.59 -18.19 17.21
CA ASP A 6 -13.52 -17.52 16.32
C ASP A 6 -12.80 -17.03 15.07
N ALA A 7 -11.58 -16.52 15.23
CA ALA A 7 -10.72 -16.11 14.12
C ALA A 7 -9.23 -16.35 14.40
N LEU A 8 -8.51 -16.79 13.39
CA LEU A 8 -7.04 -16.77 13.34
C LEU A 8 -6.55 -15.76 12.31
N VAL A 9 -5.51 -15.03 12.67
CA VAL A 9 -4.78 -14.14 11.75
C VAL A 9 -3.35 -14.66 11.60
N ILE A 10 -2.93 -14.93 10.37
CA ILE A 10 -1.57 -15.36 10.05
C ILE A 10 -0.82 -14.22 9.39
N GLY A 11 0.25 -13.77 10.07
CA GLY A 11 1.09 -12.63 9.69
C GLY A 11 0.93 -11.44 10.61
N GLY A 12 2.00 -11.09 11.31
CA GLY A 12 2.08 -10.01 12.30
C GLY A 12 2.57 -8.68 11.75
N GLY A 13 2.46 -8.46 10.43
CA GLY A 13 2.67 -7.14 9.82
C GLY A 13 1.54 -6.17 10.11
N VAL A 14 1.67 -4.91 9.63
CA VAL A 14 0.66 -3.86 9.86
C VAL A 14 -0.74 -4.29 9.45
N SER A 15 -0.89 -5.02 8.36
CA SER A 15 -2.20 -5.53 7.89
C SER A 15 -2.81 -6.53 8.85
N GLY A 16 -2.02 -7.50 9.34
CA GLY A 16 -2.50 -8.49 10.30
C GLY A 16 -2.82 -7.89 11.66
N LEU A 17 -1.96 -7.02 12.16
CA LEU A 17 -2.19 -6.32 13.43
C LEU A 17 -3.43 -5.44 13.38
N SER A 18 -3.62 -4.66 12.31
CA SER A 18 -4.84 -3.85 12.13
C SER A 18 -6.09 -4.70 12.02
N THR A 19 -6.02 -5.82 11.28
CA THR A 19 -7.12 -6.78 11.18
C THR A 19 -7.47 -7.36 12.56
N ALA A 20 -6.47 -7.79 13.30
CA ALA A 20 -6.67 -8.33 14.65
C ALA A 20 -7.28 -7.27 15.60
N TYR A 21 -6.85 -6.02 15.50
CA TYR A 21 -7.40 -4.90 16.28
C TYR A 21 -8.91 -4.72 16.02
N PHE A 22 -9.32 -4.63 14.75
CA PHE A 22 -10.73 -4.46 14.39
C PHE A 22 -11.57 -5.70 14.72
N LEU A 23 -11.07 -6.91 14.47
CA LEU A 23 -11.77 -8.14 14.83
C LEU A 23 -11.98 -8.26 16.35
N ARG A 24 -10.98 -7.89 17.16
CA ARG A 24 -11.12 -7.88 18.62
C ARG A 24 -12.25 -6.95 19.06
N SER A 25 -12.28 -5.74 18.51
CA SER A 25 -13.31 -4.74 18.81
C SER A 25 -14.71 -5.26 18.46
N GLU A 26 -14.85 -5.84 17.28
CA GLU A 26 -16.13 -6.35 16.78
C GLU A 26 -16.62 -7.56 17.59
N LEU A 27 -15.74 -8.54 17.85
CA LEU A 27 -16.09 -9.71 18.69
C LEU A 27 -16.49 -9.32 20.12
N SER A 28 -15.86 -8.27 20.67
CA SER A 28 -16.23 -7.76 22.01
C SER A 28 -17.61 -7.09 22.01
N SER A 29 -17.97 -6.35 20.96
CA SER A 29 -19.25 -5.65 20.84
C SER A 29 -20.44 -6.61 20.71
N GLN A 30 -20.23 -7.79 20.15
CA GLN A 30 -21.26 -8.81 19.94
C GLN A 30 -21.56 -9.66 21.17
N GLY A 31 -20.97 -9.35 22.34
CA GLY A 31 -21.21 -10.05 23.60
C GLY A 31 -20.77 -11.51 23.61
N HIS A 32 -19.87 -11.90 22.74
CA HIS A 32 -19.30 -13.24 22.70
C HIS A 32 -18.46 -13.46 23.96
N GLN A 33 -18.97 -14.22 24.90
CA GLN A 33 -18.33 -14.69 26.14
C GLN A 33 -17.06 -15.51 25.83
N PRO A 34 -16.11 -15.67 26.76
CA PRO A 34 -14.73 -16.06 26.57
C PRO A 34 -14.59 -17.49 25.99
N ARG A 35 -14.76 -17.58 24.69
CA ARG A 35 -14.12 -18.63 23.88
C ARG A 35 -12.76 -18.10 23.48
N PRO A 36 -11.81 -18.94 23.04
CA PRO A 36 -10.58 -18.42 22.45
C PRO A 36 -10.94 -17.62 21.18
N GLY A 37 -11.29 -16.31 21.38
CA GLY A 37 -11.95 -15.52 20.34
C GLY A 37 -11.03 -15.26 19.15
N LEU A 38 -9.87 -14.62 19.42
CA LEU A 38 -8.92 -14.21 18.37
C LEU A 38 -7.50 -14.57 18.77
N LYS A 39 -6.73 -15.14 17.82
CA LYS A 39 -5.29 -15.32 17.94
C LYS A 39 -4.59 -14.86 16.66
N LEU A 40 -3.42 -14.25 16.78
CA LEU A 40 -2.56 -13.86 15.69
C LEU A 40 -1.23 -14.61 15.81
N PHE A 41 -0.77 -15.21 14.72
CA PHE A 41 0.51 -15.90 14.65
C PHE A 41 1.45 -15.23 13.64
N GLU A 42 2.71 -15.04 14.06
CA GLU A 42 3.79 -14.50 13.24
C GLU A 42 4.96 -15.50 13.21
N GLY A 43 5.47 -15.76 12.03
CA GLY A 43 6.59 -16.68 11.85
C GLY A 43 7.96 -16.12 12.22
N ALA A 44 8.11 -14.81 12.30
CA ALA A 44 9.33 -14.14 12.77
C ALA A 44 9.28 -13.93 14.29
N GLU A 45 10.44 -13.62 14.86
CA GLU A 45 10.57 -13.29 16.30
C GLU A 45 9.99 -11.90 16.65
N ARG A 46 9.62 -11.10 15.65
CA ARG A 46 9.17 -9.72 15.81
C ARG A 46 7.86 -9.46 15.07
N LEU A 47 6.94 -8.76 15.71
CA LEU A 47 5.77 -8.16 15.08
C LEU A 47 6.12 -6.85 14.35
N GLY A 48 5.21 -6.36 13.50
CA GLY A 48 5.34 -5.12 12.74
C GLY A 48 5.72 -5.33 11.27
N GLY A 49 6.16 -6.51 10.89
CA GLY A 49 6.51 -6.85 9.50
C GLY A 49 7.63 -5.95 8.96
N THR A 50 7.35 -5.24 7.86
CA THR A 50 8.30 -4.31 7.21
C THR A 50 8.43 -2.96 7.91
N LEU A 51 7.55 -2.62 8.86
CA LEU A 51 7.71 -1.41 9.67
C LEU A 51 8.80 -1.67 10.72
N GLY A 52 9.90 -0.93 10.62
CA GLY A 52 11.02 -1.01 11.55
C GLY A 52 11.79 0.28 11.51
N SER A 53 11.93 0.93 12.66
CA SER A 53 12.66 2.16 12.84
C SER A 53 13.83 1.92 13.80
N GLU A 54 15.00 2.44 13.49
CA GLU A 54 16.22 2.25 14.26
C GLU A 54 16.95 3.57 14.42
N GLU A 55 17.36 3.85 15.64
CA GLU A 55 18.20 5.01 15.92
C GLU A 55 19.65 4.58 16.03
N VAL A 56 20.51 5.17 15.19
CA VAL A 56 21.96 4.92 15.17
C VAL A 56 22.67 6.24 15.13
N GLU A 57 23.53 6.51 16.11
CA GLU A 57 24.35 7.74 16.22
C GLU A 57 23.53 9.03 16.08
N GLY A 58 22.30 9.05 16.62
CA GLY A 58 21.40 10.19 16.58
C GLY A 58 20.61 10.35 15.25
N PHE A 59 20.76 9.42 14.31
CA PHE A 59 19.96 9.36 13.10
C PHE A 59 18.87 8.31 13.25
N LEU A 60 17.64 8.67 12.88
CA LEU A 60 16.52 7.77 12.80
C LEU A 60 16.42 7.17 11.38
N PHE A 61 16.60 5.88 11.28
CA PHE A 61 16.52 5.13 10.04
C PHE A 61 15.24 4.28 9.97
N GLU A 62 14.60 4.27 8.81
CA GLU A 62 13.49 3.37 8.50
C GLU A 62 14.00 2.17 7.71
N ARG A 63 13.76 0.96 8.21
CA ARG A 63 14.17 -0.29 7.54
C ARG A 63 13.28 -0.66 6.35
N GLY A 64 12.14 -0.01 6.23
CA GLY A 64 11.13 -0.24 5.19
C GLY A 64 10.50 1.06 4.72
N PRO A 65 9.17 1.19 4.76
CA PRO A 65 8.50 2.44 4.42
C PRO A 65 8.96 3.58 5.32
N ASN A 66 9.14 4.77 4.75
CA ASN A 66 9.59 5.96 5.46
C ASN A 66 8.48 6.99 5.72
N GLY A 67 7.24 6.66 5.40
CA GLY A 67 6.09 7.52 5.61
C GLY A 67 4.82 6.90 5.06
N MET A 68 3.69 7.45 5.48
CA MET A 68 2.36 7.10 5.00
C MET A 68 1.63 8.32 4.44
N LEU A 69 0.64 8.09 3.60
CA LEU A 69 -0.21 9.16 3.07
C LEU A 69 -1.51 9.26 3.89
N ASP A 70 -1.98 10.50 4.10
CA ASP A 70 -3.19 10.83 4.84
C ASP A 70 -4.49 10.66 4.04
N ASN A 71 -4.47 9.89 2.96
CA ASN A 71 -5.58 9.76 2.02
C ASN A 71 -6.51 8.57 2.28
N ALA A 72 -6.28 7.80 3.34
CA ALA A 72 -7.09 6.67 3.76
C ALA A 72 -7.78 6.98 5.10
N PRO A 73 -9.09 7.31 5.11
CA PRO A 73 -9.81 7.67 6.33
C PRO A 73 -9.70 6.62 7.44
N GLY A 74 -9.86 5.34 7.12
CA GLY A 74 -9.75 4.27 8.11
C GLY A 74 -8.36 4.18 8.78
N THR A 75 -7.28 4.57 8.09
CA THR A 75 -5.95 4.66 8.71
C THR A 75 -5.89 5.80 9.72
N LEU A 76 -6.47 6.96 9.38
CA LEU A 76 -6.50 8.12 10.30
C LEU A 76 -7.37 7.82 11.53
N GLU A 77 -8.52 7.18 11.34
CA GLU A 77 -9.39 6.74 12.44
C GLU A 77 -8.66 5.77 13.37
N LEU A 78 -7.90 4.83 12.83
CA LEU A 78 -7.09 3.89 13.60
C LEU A 78 -5.98 4.60 14.38
N ILE A 79 -5.30 5.59 13.78
CA ILE A 79 -4.27 6.39 14.44
C ILE A 79 -4.86 7.13 15.65
N THR A 80 -6.03 7.76 15.47
CA THR A 80 -6.75 8.44 16.55
C THR A 80 -7.17 7.45 17.65
N ALA A 81 -7.70 6.30 17.27
CA ALA A 81 -8.11 5.26 18.23
C ALA A 81 -6.92 4.69 19.04
N LEU A 82 -5.71 4.73 18.49
CA LEU A 82 -4.47 4.34 19.17
C LEU A 82 -3.83 5.48 19.97
N GLY A 83 -4.42 6.69 19.99
CA GLY A 83 -3.88 7.85 20.72
C GLY A 83 -2.58 8.39 20.13
N LEU A 84 -2.37 8.26 18.82
CA LEU A 84 -1.12 8.64 18.16
C LEU A 84 -1.16 9.99 17.46
N ASP A 85 -2.26 10.75 17.56
CA ASP A 85 -2.40 12.03 16.85
C ASP A 85 -1.31 13.04 17.21
N GLU A 86 -0.96 13.16 18.49
CA GLU A 86 0.07 14.10 18.96
C GLU A 86 1.49 13.70 18.53
N LYS A 87 1.73 12.41 18.28
CA LYS A 87 3.03 11.90 17.80
C LYS A 87 3.18 11.97 16.29
N ARG A 88 2.10 12.26 15.58
CA ARG A 88 2.06 12.34 14.13
C ARG A 88 2.53 13.70 13.64
N PHE A 89 3.37 13.72 12.63
CA PHE A 89 3.81 14.95 11.98
C PHE A 89 3.84 14.81 10.45
N GLU A 90 3.71 15.94 9.77
CA GLU A 90 3.77 16.03 8.33
C GLU A 90 5.21 16.20 7.83
N ALA A 91 5.47 15.67 6.65
CA ALA A 91 6.74 15.88 5.96
C ALA A 91 6.98 17.38 5.71
N ARG A 92 8.19 17.84 6.03
CA ARG A 92 8.58 19.24 5.83
C ARG A 92 8.46 19.62 4.34
N PRO A 93 8.08 20.87 3.99
CA PRO A 93 7.92 21.30 2.60
C PRO A 93 9.14 21.04 1.72
N ARG A 94 10.35 21.09 2.28
CA ARG A 94 11.60 20.77 1.56
C ARG A 94 11.72 19.31 1.16
N SER A 95 11.25 18.38 1.99
CA SER A 95 11.27 16.94 1.69
C SER A 95 10.27 16.53 0.58
N LEU A 96 9.36 17.41 0.21
CA LEU A 96 8.43 17.21 -0.90
C LEU A 96 9.03 17.53 -2.27
N ASN A 97 10.23 18.09 -2.33
CA ASN A 97 10.93 18.33 -3.59
C ASN A 97 11.40 17.01 -4.18
N ARG A 98 11.02 16.76 -5.42
CA ARG A 98 11.41 15.58 -6.18
C ARG A 98 12.23 16.00 -7.38
N PHE A 99 13.24 15.21 -7.69
CA PHE A 99 14.14 15.47 -8.79
C PHE A 99 14.21 14.24 -9.69
N LEU A 100 14.34 14.48 -10.99
CA LEU A 100 14.61 13.46 -11.97
C LEU A 100 16.00 13.67 -12.55
N MET A 101 16.77 12.60 -12.71
CA MET A 101 18.03 12.65 -13.42
C MET A 101 17.76 12.65 -14.92
N ARG A 102 18.17 13.69 -15.64
CA ARG A 102 18.07 13.77 -17.09
C ARG A 102 19.35 14.30 -17.69
N ARG A 103 19.94 13.54 -18.61
CA ARG A 103 21.20 13.90 -19.30
C ARG A 103 22.31 14.32 -18.31
N GLY A 104 22.47 13.58 -17.22
CA GLY A 104 23.46 13.85 -16.18
C GLY A 104 23.17 15.06 -15.27
N LYS A 105 21.95 15.65 -15.33
CA LYS A 105 21.56 16.79 -14.51
C LYS A 105 20.31 16.45 -13.68
N LEU A 106 20.30 16.90 -12.43
CA LEU A 106 19.13 16.86 -11.57
C LEU A 106 18.14 17.95 -11.99
N CYS A 107 16.98 17.53 -12.48
CA CYS A 107 15.90 18.42 -12.89
C CYS A 107 14.77 18.34 -11.87
N PRO A 108 14.34 19.46 -11.26
CA PRO A 108 13.23 19.46 -10.33
C PRO A 108 11.93 19.07 -11.02
N LEU A 109 11.13 18.24 -10.38
CA LEU A 109 9.80 17.88 -10.88
C LEU A 109 8.84 19.06 -10.68
N PRO A 110 8.24 19.60 -11.76
CA PRO A 110 7.36 20.75 -11.66
C PRO A 110 6.11 20.45 -10.83
N ARG A 111 5.76 21.34 -9.92
CA ARG A 111 4.59 21.21 -9.02
C ARG A 111 3.31 21.88 -9.56
N SER A 112 3.40 22.57 -10.69
CA SER A 112 2.24 23.22 -11.31
C SER A 112 2.22 23.00 -12.83
N PRO A 113 1.05 23.04 -13.47
CA PRO A 113 0.94 22.88 -14.93
C PRO A 113 1.76 23.92 -15.71
N ARG A 114 1.85 25.17 -15.21
CA ARG A 114 2.67 26.22 -15.85
C ARG A 114 4.16 25.92 -15.74
N ALA A 115 4.65 25.54 -14.56
CA ALA A 115 6.04 25.14 -14.36
C ALA A 115 6.37 23.90 -15.20
N PHE A 116 5.42 23.01 -15.41
CA PHE A 116 5.57 21.83 -16.25
C PHE A 116 5.80 22.18 -17.73
N LEU A 117 5.03 23.15 -18.26
CA LEU A 117 5.16 23.61 -19.63
C LEU A 117 6.47 24.37 -19.87
N SER A 118 7.06 24.99 -18.84
CA SER A 118 8.33 25.70 -18.93
C SER A 118 9.56 24.83 -18.59
N SER A 119 9.35 23.62 -18.06
CA SER A 119 10.45 22.75 -17.61
C SER A 119 11.22 22.16 -18.78
N SER A 120 12.51 21.87 -18.58
CA SER A 120 13.37 21.16 -19.54
C SER A 120 13.18 19.64 -19.57
N LEU A 121 12.23 19.11 -18.79
CA LEU A 121 11.98 17.68 -18.68
C LEU A 121 11.48 17.07 -20.00
N LEU A 122 10.60 17.76 -20.72
CA LEU A 122 10.05 17.30 -21.98
C LEU A 122 10.48 18.21 -23.14
N SER A 123 10.66 17.59 -24.30
CA SER A 123 10.83 18.30 -25.57
C SER A 123 9.57 19.12 -25.92
N LEU A 124 9.66 19.99 -26.90
CA LEU A 124 8.50 20.72 -27.42
C LEU A 124 7.41 19.77 -27.93
N ARG A 125 7.80 18.66 -28.57
CA ARG A 125 6.85 17.61 -29.03
C ARG A 125 6.16 16.92 -27.85
N GLY A 126 6.90 16.59 -26.80
CA GLY A 126 6.33 15.98 -25.59
C GLY A 126 5.33 16.91 -24.89
N ARG A 127 5.66 18.19 -24.77
CA ARG A 127 4.74 19.21 -24.20
C ARG A 127 3.47 19.36 -25.04
N LEU A 128 3.61 19.41 -26.36
CA LEU A 128 2.47 19.46 -27.26
C LEU A 128 1.61 18.19 -27.14
N GLY A 129 2.22 17.03 -27.00
CA GLY A 129 1.54 15.76 -26.75
C GLY A 129 0.66 15.79 -25.51
N LEU A 130 1.13 16.42 -24.42
CA LEU A 130 0.36 16.62 -23.21
C LEU A 130 -0.78 17.64 -23.36
N LEU A 131 -0.53 18.74 -24.08
CA LEU A 131 -1.57 19.74 -24.36
C LEU A 131 -2.71 19.19 -25.24
N LEU A 132 -2.38 18.24 -26.11
CA LEU A 132 -3.36 17.56 -26.97
C LEU A 132 -4.11 16.41 -26.28
N GLU A 133 -3.76 16.08 -25.02
CA GLU A 133 -4.43 15.02 -24.27
C GLU A 133 -5.97 15.15 -24.27
N PRO A 134 -6.58 16.35 -24.06
CA PRO A 134 -8.03 16.50 -24.04
C PRO A 134 -8.75 16.16 -25.35
N PHE A 135 -8.02 16.09 -26.44
CA PHE A 135 -8.53 15.81 -27.79
C PHE A 135 -8.27 14.36 -28.24
N ARG A 136 -7.50 13.59 -27.46
CA ARG A 136 -7.26 12.17 -27.79
C ARG A 136 -8.48 11.33 -27.50
N SER A 137 -8.72 10.33 -28.37
CA SER A 137 -9.82 9.40 -28.22
C SER A 137 -9.73 8.56 -26.95
N ARG A 138 -10.87 8.20 -26.39
CA ARG A 138 -10.95 7.23 -25.29
C ARG A 138 -10.41 5.88 -25.76
N GLY A 139 -9.76 5.15 -24.88
CA GLY A 139 -9.50 3.74 -25.11
C GLY A 139 -10.83 2.97 -25.24
N ARG A 140 -10.90 2.10 -26.24
CA ARG A 140 -12.08 1.24 -26.45
C ARG A 140 -12.00 -0.06 -25.65
N SER A 141 -10.87 -0.34 -25.02
CA SER A 141 -10.63 -1.62 -24.34
C SER A 141 -11.37 -1.69 -23.01
N VAL A 142 -12.15 -2.74 -22.85
CA VAL A 142 -12.70 -3.20 -21.57
C VAL A 142 -11.60 -3.94 -20.78
N ALA A 143 -10.55 -4.40 -21.47
CA ALA A 143 -9.40 -5.08 -20.90
C ALA A 143 -8.53 -4.10 -20.10
N ASP A 144 -7.86 -4.62 -19.10
CA ASP A 144 -6.85 -3.89 -18.34
C ASP A 144 -5.64 -3.59 -19.23
N GLU A 145 -5.17 -2.35 -19.18
CA GLU A 145 -3.99 -1.91 -19.93
C GLU A 145 -2.83 -1.59 -18.97
N SER A 146 -1.60 -1.73 -19.44
CA SER A 146 -0.44 -1.35 -18.66
C SER A 146 -0.35 0.17 -18.49
N ILE A 147 0.41 0.62 -17.48
CA ILE A 147 0.66 2.05 -17.27
C ILE A 147 1.34 2.66 -18.51
N ALA A 148 2.25 1.90 -19.15
CA ALA A 148 2.93 2.36 -20.36
C ALA A 148 1.98 2.46 -21.56
N GLU A 149 1.11 1.49 -21.81
CA GLU A 149 0.10 1.54 -22.87
C GLU A 149 -0.84 2.73 -22.69
N PHE A 150 -1.37 2.90 -21.48
CA PHE A 150 -2.17 4.06 -21.13
C PHE A 150 -1.41 5.37 -21.37
N GLY A 151 -0.17 5.46 -20.88
CA GLY A 151 0.68 6.63 -21.01
C GLY A 151 0.98 6.99 -22.46
N ARG A 152 1.39 6.02 -23.30
CA ARG A 152 1.63 6.21 -24.73
C ARG A 152 0.40 6.75 -25.43
N ARG A 153 -0.74 6.15 -25.18
CA ARG A 153 -2.01 6.52 -25.80
C ARG A 153 -2.45 7.91 -25.37
N ARG A 154 -2.33 8.26 -24.09
CA ARG A 154 -2.87 9.52 -23.56
C ARG A 154 -1.85 10.66 -23.55
N LEU A 155 -0.61 10.41 -23.25
CA LEU A 155 0.40 11.44 -22.97
C LEU A 155 1.52 11.43 -24.01
N GLY A 156 1.78 10.30 -24.67
CA GLY A 156 2.84 10.08 -25.63
C GLY A 156 4.08 9.41 -25.04
N GLN A 157 4.91 8.82 -25.89
CA GLN A 157 6.07 8.01 -25.48
C GLN A 157 7.03 8.77 -24.55
N GLU A 158 7.41 10.01 -24.90
CA GLU A 158 8.34 10.78 -24.08
C GLU A 158 7.84 11.01 -22.65
N ALA A 159 6.51 11.17 -22.47
CA ALA A 159 5.93 11.30 -21.15
C ALA A 159 5.98 9.98 -20.35
N VAL A 160 5.88 8.84 -21.03
CA VAL A 160 6.11 7.54 -20.40
C VAL A 160 7.54 7.44 -19.89
N ASP A 161 8.53 7.65 -20.79
CA ASP A 161 9.95 7.43 -20.50
C ASP A 161 10.49 8.41 -19.43
N VAL A 162 10.02 9.66 -19.45
CA VAL A 162 10.59 10.72 -18.62
C VAL A 162 9.84 10.94 -17.32
N LEU A 163 8.54 10.63 -17.27
CA LEU A 163 7.70 10.95 -16.12
C LEU A 163 7.08 9.70 -15.47
N LEU A 164 6.41 8.86 -16.28
CA LEU A 164 5.67 7.73 -15.71
C LEU A 164 6.62 6.63 -15.23
N ASP A 165 7.60 6.26 -16.02
CA ASP A 165 8.55 5.21 -15.66
C ASP A 165 9.35 5.55 -14.38
N PRO A 166 10.00 6.73 -14.25
CA PRO A 166 10.68 7.09 -13.00
C PRO A 166 9.72 7.23 -11.81
N MET A 167 8.48 7.70 -12.04
CA MET A 167 7.47 7.80 -10.98
C MET A 167 7.04 6.43 -10.48
N VAL A 168 6.76 5.51 -11.40
CA VAL A 168 6.33 4.14 -11.08
C VAL A 168 7.45 3.36 -10.41
N THR A 169 8.67 3.47 -10.92
CA THR A 169 9.86 2.87 -10.30
C THR A 169 10.04 3.40 -8.87
N GLY A 170 9.89 4.70 -8.66
CA GLY A 170 10.04 5.32 -7.33
C GLY A 170 8.92 5.02 -6.33
N ILE A 171 7.72 4.63 -6.78
CA ILE A 171 6.57 4.33 -5.92
C ILE A 171 6.39 2.82 -5.73
N TYR A 172 6.48 2.05 -6.82
CA TYR A 172 6.14 0.62 -6.83
C TYR A 172 7.36 -0.28 -7.01
N ALA A 173 8.54 0.27 -7.30
CA ALA A 173 9.74 -0.48 -7.73
C ALA A 173 9.43 -1.47 -8.88
N GLY A 174 8.47 -1.13 -9.74
CA GLY A 174 7.92 -2.01 -10.76
C GLY A 174 8.08 -1.47 -12.17
N ASP A 175 7.77 -2.32 -13.14
CA ASP A 175 7.87 -2.03 -14.56
C ASP A 175 6.54 -1.47 -15.10
N VAL A 176 6.58 -0.30 -15.71
CA VAL A 176 5.43 0.37 -16.35
C VAL A 176 4.78 -0.47 -17.45
N GLU A 177 5.52 -1.38 -18.08
CA GLU A 177 5.00 -2.25 -19.13
C GLU A 177 4.13 -3.39 -18.60
N SER A 178 4.35 -3.79 -17.35
CA SER A 178 3.66 -4.92 -16.73
C SER A 178 2.62 -4.51 -15.69
N LEU A 179 2.75 -3.34 -15.07
CA LEU A 179 1.82 -2.89 -14.03
C LEU A 179 0.50 -2.39 -14.60
N SER A 180 -0.59 -2.87 -14.00
CA SER A 180 -1.96 -2.49 -14.34
C SER A 180 -2.25 -1.01 -14.02
N MET A 181 -2.71 -0.28 -15.02
CA MET A 181 -3.15 1.11 -14.84
C MET A 181 -4.34 1.21 -13.88
N ARG A 182 -5.27 0.28 -13.97
CA ARG A 182 -6.47 0.25 -13.13
C ARG A 182 -6.15 -0.03 -11.69
N SER A 183 -5.23 -0.95 -11.44
CA SER A 183 -4.83 -1.35 -10.08
C SER A 183 -3.94 -0.31 -9.41
N CYS A 184 -2.95 0.23 -10.11
CA CYS A 184 -2.01 1.19 -9.54
C CYS A 184 -2.57 2.63 -9.48
N PHE A 185 -3.35 3.03 -10.47
CA PHE A 185 -3.91 4.38 -10.59
C PHE A 185 -5.41 4.40 -10.86
N PRO A 186 -6.25 3.79 -9.98
CA PRO A 186 -7.69 3.64 -10.22
C PRO A 186 -8.41 4.98 -10.45
N ARG A 187 -7.95 6.05 -9.77
CA ARG A 187 -8.51 7.39 -9.95
C ARG A 187 -8.25 7.98 -11.34
N MET A 188 -7.06 7.76 -11.90
CA MET A 188 -6.74 8.24 -13.26
C MET A 188 -7.52 7.46 -14.31
N SER A 189 -7.63 6.15 -14.15
CA SER A 189 -8.49 5.30 -14.99
C SER A 189 -9.96 5.74 -14.92
N ALA A 190 -10.47 6.06 -13.73
CA ALA A 190 -11.84 6.58 -13.55
C ALA A 190 -12.04 7.95 -14.23
N LEU A 191 -11.07 8.87 -14.12
CA LEU A 191 -11.15 10.18 -14.79
C LEU A 191 -11.28 10.05 -16.31
N GLU A 192 -10.52 9.16 -16.94
CA GLU A 192 -10.69 8.90 -18.36
C GLU A 192 -12.06 8.28 -18.68
N ARG A 193 -12.47 7.28 -17.90
CA ARG A 193 -13.76 6.60 -18.12
C ARG A 193 -14.94 7.54 -17.98
N GLU A 194 -14.92 8.45 -17.00
CA GLU A 194 -16.04 9.35 -16.73
C GLU A 194 -16.04 10.60 -17.63
N HIS A 195 -14.85 11.15 -17.89
CA HIS A 195 -14.73 12.45 -18.55
C HIS A 195 -14.07 12.40 -19.93
N GLY A 196 -13.55 11.24 -20.34
CA GLY A 196 -12.85 11.03 -21.60
C GLY A 196 -11.47 11.67 -21.69
N SER A 197 -10.99 12.29 -20.60
CA SER A 197 -9.73 13.01 -20.54
C SER A 197 -9.30 13.20 -19.10
N LEU A 198 -8.02 13.03 -18.85
CA LEU A 198 -7.42 13.31 -17.54
C LEU A 198 -7.53 14.80 -17.19
N VAL A 199 -7.19 15.67 -18.12
CA VAL A 199 -7.23 17.13 -17.93
C VAL A 199 -8.65 17.62 -17.67
N LYS A 200 -9.62 17.22 -18.50
CA LYS A 200 -11.03 17.59 -18.31
C LYS A 200 -11.56 17.06 -16.98
N GLY A 201 -11.24 15.81 -16.63
CA GLY A 201 -11.62 15.21 -15.37
C GLY A 201 -11.04 15.93 -14.16
N MET A 202 -9.75 16.29 -14.19
CA MET A 202 -9.11 17.05 -13.11
C MET A 202 -9.74 18.44 -12.92
N ILE A 203 -10.02 19.17 -14.01
CA ILE A 203 -10.65 20.48 -13.95
C ILE A 203 -12.06 20.37 -13.33
N ARG A 204 -12.87 19.41 -13.77
CA ARG A 204 -14.22 19.21 -13.24
C ARG A 204 -14.22 18.79 -11.78
N SER A 205 -13.31 17.89 -11.38
CA SER A 205 -13.16 17.46 -9.99
C SER A 205 -12.76 18.62 -9.06
N ARG A 206 -11.89 19.52 -9.52
CA ARG A 206 -11.54 20.75 -8.78
C ARG A 206 -12.74 21.66 -8.60
N LYS A 207 -13.51 21.93 -9.66
CA LYS A 207 -14.71 22.79 -9.59
C LYS A 207 -15.76 22.21 -8.63
N LYS A 208 -16.00 20.89 -8.68
CA LYS A 208 -16.96 20.23 -7.79
C LYS A 208 -16.56 20.34 -6.31
N LYS A 209 -15.27 20.19 -5.98
CA LYS A 209 -14.76 20.31 -4.61
C LYS A 209 -14.77 21.77 -4.11
N SER A 210 -14.44 22.74 -4.95
CA SER A 210 -14.53 24.16 -4.60
C SER A 210 -15.96 24.56 -4.27
N ALA A 211 -16.94 24.02 -4.98
CA ALA A 211 -18.37 24.24 -4.71
C ALA A 211 -18.87 23.55 -3.41
N ALA A 212 -18.20 22.46 -2.98
CA ALA A 212 -18.59 21.70 -1.79
C ALA A 212 -17.83 22.13 -0.51
N GLY A 213 -17.07 23.25 -0.54
CA GLY A 213 -16.32 23.75 0.63
C GLY A 213 -15.20 22.84 1.14
N GLY A 214 -14.90 21.77 0.43
CA GLY A 214 -13.92 20.76 0.83
C GLY A 214 -12.53 21.03 0.25
N GLY A 215 -11.62 21.36 1.13
CA GLY A 215 -10.22 21.69 0.78
C GLY A 215 -9.36 20.59 0.30
N SER A 216 -8.54 20.16 -0.10
CA SER A 216 -7.48 19.28 -0.60
C SER A 216 -7.82 18.54 -1.91
N SER A 217 -6.91 18.71 -2.85
CA SER A 217 -6.91 18.01 -4.13
C SER A 217 -6.83 16.48 -3.89
N PRO A 218 -7.48 15.63 -4.71
CA PRO A 218 -7.30 14.18 -4.65
C PRO A 218 -5.83 13.73 -4.83
N PHE A 219 -4.98 14.65 -5.27
CA PHE A 219 -3.54 14.47 -5.47
C PHE A 219 -2.69 15.19 -4.40
N SER A 220 -3.29 15.75 -3.36
CA SER A 220 -2.61 16.48 -2.29
C SER A 220 -2.55 15.70 -0.99
N ALA A 221 -2.43 14.37 -1.06
CA ALA A 221 -2.13 13.59 0.14
C ALA A 221 -0.79 14.04 0.71
N THR A 222 -0.77 14.28 2.02
CA THR A 222 0.43 14.70 2.74
C THR A 222 1.16 13.47 3.23
N LEU A 223 2.46 13.42 3.02
CA LEU A 223 3.31 12.39 3.59
C LEU A 223 3.48 12.66 5.09
N GLN A 224 3.23 11.67 5.90
CA GLN A 224 3.25 11.74 7.36
C GLN A 224 4.11 10.62 7.96
N SER A 225 4.61 10.86 9.16
CA SER A 225 5.32 9.89 9.97
C SER A 225 5.02 10.13 11.46
N PHE A 226 5.71 9.43 12.36
CA PHE A 226 5.56 9.56 13.80
C PHE A 226 6.91 9.88 14.47
N GLU A 227 6.85 10.51 15.62
CA GLU A 227 8.00 10.54 16.52
C GLU A 227 8.48 9.13 16.84
N GLY A 228 9.78 8.87 16.68
CA GLY A 228 10.36 7.53 16.79
C GLY A 228 10.13 6.64 15.56
N GLY A 229 9.66 7.21 14.43
CA GLY A 229 9.51 6.53 13.17
C GLY A 229 8.18 5.77 13.00
N LEU A 230 8.00 5.16 11.82
CA LEU A 230 6.78 4.43 11.49
C LEU A 230 6.54 3.18 12.36
N GLU A 231 7.57 2.64 12.97
CA GLU A 231 7.42 1.53 13.92
C GLU A 231 6.56 1.89 15.13
N THR A 232 6.47 3.19 15.49
CA THR A 232 5.59 3.68 16.56
C THR A 232 4.14 3.23 16.33
N PHE A 233 3.67 3.23 15.08
CA PHE A 233 2.33 2.76 14.74
C PHE A 233 2.16 1.26 14.96
N SER A 234 3.12 0.44 14.49
CA SER A 234 3.03 -1.01 14.73
C SER A 234 3.20 -1.40 16.19
N ARG A 235 4.04 -0.68 16.94
CA ARG A 235 4.19 -0.90 18.41
C ARG A 235 2.89 -0.62 19.17
N ALA A 236 2.17 0.44 18.81
CA ALA A 236 0.87 0.73 19.42
C ALA A 236 -0.15 -0.37 19.12
N LEU A 237 -0.20 -0.87 17.90
CA LEU A 237 -1.05 -2.01 17.54
C LEU A 237 -0.65 -3.28 18.33
N CYS A 238 0.64 -3.56 18.45
CA CYS A 238 1.13 -4.70 19.24
C CYS A 238 0.69 -4.61 20.71
N ALA A 239 0.78 -3.42 21.32
CA ALA A 239 0.33 -3.21 22.70
C ALA A 239 -1.17 -3.49 22.86
N GLU A 240 -1.99 -3.11 21.90
CA GLU A 240 -3.44 -3.37 21.91
C GLU A 240 -3.79 -4.86 21.72
N ILE A 241 -3.03 -5.59 20.91
CA ILE A 241 -3.24 -7.02 20.69
C ILE A 241 -2.77 -7.84 21.90
N GLY A 242 -1.64 -7.45 22.50
CA GLY A 242 -1.08 -8.08 23.69
C GLY A 242 -0.79 -9.57 23.50
N ASP A 243 -1.19 -10.38 24.47
CA ASP A 243 -1.00 -11.85 24.53
C ASP A 243 -1.77 -12.64 23.45
N ARG A 244 -2.63 -11.99 22.69
CA ARG A 244 -3.29 -12.60 21.53
C ARG A 244 -2.36 -12.78 20.34
N ALA A 245 -1.21 -12.13 20.32
CA ALA A 245 -0.18 -12.33 19.29
C ALA A 245 0.91 -13.27 19.80
N GLU A 246 1.32 -14.19 18.94
CA GLU A 246 2.40 -15.15 19.21
C GLU A 246 3.41 -15.11 18.06
N THR A 247 4.68 -14.91 18.39
CA THR A 247 5.80 -14.85 17.44
C THR A 247 6.55 -16.17 17.38
N GLY A 248 7.42 -16.33 16.39
CA GLY A 248 8.19 -17.56 16.19
C GLY A 248 7.38 -18.76 15.69
N ARG A 249 6.08 -18.62 15.47
CA ARG A 249 5.19 -19.69 15.01
C ARG A 249 4.86 -19.57 13.53
N ARG A 250 5.60 -20.27 12.72
CA ARG A 250 5.44 -20.26 11.26
C ARG A 250 4.34 -21.25 10.84
N ALA A 251 3.29 -20.75 10.20
CA ALA A 251 2.31 -21.59 9.53
C ALA A 251 2.92 -22.28 8.30
N GLU A 252 2.65 -23.56 8.11
CA GLU A 252 3.14 -24.37 7.00
C GLU A 252 2.03 -24.84 6.06
N SER A 253 0.84 -25.09 6.58
CA SER A 253 -0.29 -25.47 5.75
C SER A 253 -1.61 -24.97 6.31
N VAL A 254 -2.59 -24.87 5.40
CA VAL A 254 -3.97 -24.52 5.69
C VAL A 254 -4.90 -25.48 4.99
N SER A 255 -5.87 -26.02 5.70
CA SER A 255 -6.89 -26.89 5.15
C SER A 255 -8.27 -26.61 5.75
N PRO A 256 -9.35 -26.85 4.99
CA PRO A 256 -10.69 -26.81 5.55
C PRO A 256 -10.90 -27.96 6.54
N CYS A 257 -11.66 -27.69 7.60
CA CYS A 257 -12.10 -28.68 8.59
C CYS A 257 -13.59 -28.50 8.92
N ALA A 258 -14.14 -29.40 9.72
CA ALA A 258 -15.55 -29.34 10.15
C ALA A 258 -15.80 -28.06 10.96
N GLY A 259 -16.34 -27.04 10.32
CA GLY A 259 -16.68 -25.77 10.96
C GLY A 259 -15.71 -24.63 10.74
N GLY A 260 -14.75 -24.76 9.83
CA GLY A 260 -13.82 -23.68 9.52
C GLY A 260 -12.51 -24.13 8.86
N TRP A 261 -11.41 -23.69 9.44
CA TRP A 261 -10.06 -23.84 8.92
C TRP A 261 -9.14 -24.43 9.98
N ARG A 262 -8.24 -25.30 9.54
CA ARG A 262 -7.12 -25.81 10.31
C ARG A 262 -5.82 -25.25 9.77
N VAL A 263 -4.97 -24.78 10.67
CA VAL A 263 -3.61 -24.29 10.38
C VAL A 263 -2.63 -25.22 11.07
N SER A 264 -1.68 -25.78 10.33
CA SER A 264 -0.58 -26.56 10.89
C SER A 264 0.70 -25.69 10.88
N PHE A 265 1.48 -25.80 11.94
CA PHE A 265 2.68 -25.00 12.18
C PHE A 265 3.95 -25.84 12.09
N ALA A 266 5.10 -25.17 11.91
CA ALA A 266 6.41 -25.81 11.77
C ALA A 266 6.86 -26.60 13.02
N ASP A 267 6.31 -26.29 14.18
CA ASP A 267 6.52 -27.00 15.46
C ASP A 267 5.67 -28.27 15.60
N GLY A 268 4.86 -28.61 14.59
CA GLY A 268 3.94 -29.71 14.60
C GLY A 268 2.60 -29.46 15.30
N ALA A 269 2.38 -28.28 15.85
CA ALA A 269 1.12 -27.89 16.45
C ALA A 269 0.07 -27.61 15.37
N GLU A 270 -1.21 -27.78 15.74
CA GLU A 270 -2.36 -27.45 14.90
C GLU A 270 -3.34 -26.60 15.68
N GLU A 271 -3.91 -25.61 15.01
CA GLU A 271 -4.97 -24.76 15.53
C GLU A 271 -6.15 -24.70 14.57
N GLU A 272 -7.36 -24.63 15.13
CA GLU A 272 -8.59 -24.55 14.36
C GLU A 272 -9.32 -23.24 14.63
N ALA A 273 -9.95 -22.67 13.59
CA ALA A 273 -10.77 -21.49 13.69
C ALA A 273 -11.93 -21.50 12.71
N ARG A 274 -13.01 -20.79 13.08
CA ARG A 274 -14.16 -20.58 12.20
C ARG A 274 -13.80 -19.72 11.01
N ALA A 275 -12.99 -18.67 11.25
CA ALA A 275 -12.51 -17.75 10.22
C ALA A 275 -10.99 -17.70 10.22
N LEU A 276 -10.41 -17.58 9.04
CA LEU A 276 -8.96 -17.45 8.84
C LEU A 276 -8.67 -16.24 7.99
N VAL A 277 -7.75 -15.40 8.46
CA VAL A 277 -7.21 -14.26 7.71
C VAL A 277 -5.74 -14.51 7.44
N LEU A 278 -5.35 -14.46 6.17
CA LEU A 278 -3.95 -14.53 5.75
C LEU A 278 -3.47 -13.12 5.40
N ALA A 279 -2.71 -12.52 6.31
CA ALA A 279 -2.09 -11.21 6.13
C ALA A 279 -0.62 -11.36 5.71
N LEU A 280 -0.40 -12.17 4.69
CA LEU A 280 0.91 -12.56 4.15
C LEU A 280 1.08 -12.07 2.71
N PRO A 281 2.32 -11.88 2.23
CA PRO A 281 2.57 -11.76 0.80
C PRO A 281 2.02 -12.97 0.03
N ALA A 282 1.50 -12.74 -1.20
CA ALA A 282 0.82 -13.79 -1.97
C ALA A 282 1.67 -15.05 -2.18
N HIS A 283 2.97 -14.90 -2.45
CA HIS A 283 3.88 -16.03 -2.62
C HIS A 283 4.07 -16.85 -1.33
N ARG A 284 3.94 -16.23 -0.14
CA ARG A 284 3.96 -16.94 1.15
C ARG A 284 2.64 -17.66 1.39
N ALA A 285 1.52 -16.98 1.12
CA ALA A 285 0.19 -17.58 1.22
C ALA A 285 0.02 -18.77 0.25
N ALA A 286 0.60 -18.69 -0.95
CA ALA A 286 0.59 -19.78 -1.93
C ALA A 286 1.10 -21.11 -1.35
N GLY A 287 2.21 -21.06 -0.60
CA GLY A 287 2.79 -22.25 0.03
C GLY A 287 1.84 -22.94 0.99
N LEU A 288 1.00 -22.20 1.69
CA LEU A 288 0.05 -22.76 2.66
C LEU A 288 -1.06 -23.59 2.02
N PHE A 289 -1.39 -23.32 0.76
CA PHE A 289 -2.48 -23.97 0.04
C PHE A 289 -2.05 -25.11 -0.89
N THR A 290 -0.76 -25.43 -0.95
CA THR A 290 -0.23 -26.44 -1.90
C THR A 290 -0.95 -27.78 -1.80
N GLY A 291 -1.25 -28.24 -0.59
CA GLY A 291 -1.94 -29.52 -0.34
C GLY A 291 -3.46 -29.44 -0.44
N SER A 292 -4.07 -28.35 0.04
CA SER A 292 -5.53 -28.25 0.18
C SER A 292 -6.22 -27.62 -1.04
N HIS A 293 -5.59 -26.61 -1.68
CA HIS A 293 -6.15 -25.85 -2.80
C HIS A 293 -5.07 -25.51 -3.85
N PRO A 294 -4.57 -26.52 -4.60
CA PRO A 294 -3.45 -26.33 -5.53
C PRO A 294 -3.73 -25.30 -6.63
N GLY A 295 -4.98 -25.13 -7.07
CA GLY A 295 -5.38 -24.11 -8.02
C GLY A 295 -5.16 -22.69 -7.45
N LEU A 296 -5.63 -22.44 -6.22
CA LEU A 296 -5.41 -21.17 -5.52
C LEU A 296 -3.92 -20.92 -5.26
N SER A 297 -3.18 -21.94 -4.86
CA SER A 297 -1.73 -21.87 -4.67
C SER A 297 -1.03 -21.38 -5.94
N LYS A 298 -1.37 -21.94 -7.11
CA LYS A 298 -0.82 -21.55 -8.41
C LYS A 298 -1.13 -20.09 -8.75
N GLU A 299 -2.36 -19.65 -8.57
CA GLU A 299 -2.77 -18.25 -8.82
C GLU A 299 -2.04 -17.27 -7.90
N LEU A 300 -1.95 -17.55 -6.62
CA LEU A 300 -1.21 -16.72 -5.66
C LEU A 300 0.29 -16.67 -5.98
N ALA A 301 0.89 -17.78 -6.41
CA ALA A 301 2.29 -17.86 -6.81
C ALA A 301 2.60 -17.07 -8.10
N SER A 302 1.59 -16.83 -8.95
CA SER A 302 1.75 -16.04 -10.18
C SER A 302 1.89 -14.53 -9.91
N ILE A 303 1.53 -14.07 -8.71
CA ILE A 303 1.66 -12.66 -8.33
C ILE A 303 3.12 -12.35 -8.03
N SER A 304 3.77 -11.62 -8.93
CA SER A 304 5.16 -11.22 -8.78
C SER A 304 5.33 -10.06 -7.80
N TYR A 305 6.44 -10.08 -7.08
CA TYR A 305 6.84 -9.03 -6.15
C TYR A 305 8.19 -8.46 -6.57
N SER A 306 8.32 -7.13 -6.55
CA SER A 306 9.60 -6.47 -6.74
C SER A 306 10.46 -6.59 -5.48
N SER A 307 11.74 -6.89 -5.67
CA SER A 307 12.72 -6.86 -4.58
C SER A 307 13.22 -5.43 -4.38
N VAL A 308 13.23 -4.97 -3.13
CA VAL A 308 13.68 -3.63 -2.76
C VAL A 308 14.75 -3.74 -1.67
N ALA A 309 15.81 -2.97 -1.81
CA ALA A 309 16.84 -2.79 -0.78
C ALA A 309 16.82 -1.34 -0.30
N VAL A 310 16.94 -1.14 1.01
CA VAL A 310 17.05 0.19 1.63
C VAL A 310 18.50 0.39 2.09
N ALA A 311 19.13 1.46 1.62
CA ALA A 311 20.44 1.93 2.09
C ALA A 311 20.23 3.23 2.87
N CYS A 312 20.58 3.22 4.16
CA CYS A 312 20.50 4.38 5.03
C CYS A 312 21.87 5.06 5.12
N LEU A 313 21.94 6.35 4.85
CA LEU A 313 23.16 7.14 4.85
C LEU A 313 22.97 8.34 5.79
N GLY A 314 23.81 8.46 6.81
CA GLY A 314 23.88 9.63 7.70
C GLY A 314 25.06 10.55 7.31
N TYR A 315 24.85 11.87 7.30
CA TYR A 315 25.87 12.87 6.99
C TYR A 315 25.95 13.93 8.08
#